data_6c44b1741c58f730233f7a0860f234f2
#
_entry.id   6c44b1741c58f730233f7a0860f234f2
#
_cell.length_a   1.000
_cell.length_b   1.000
_cell.length_c   1.000
_cell.angle_alpha   90.00
_cell.angle_beta   90.00
_cell.angle_gamma   90.00
#
_symmetry.space_group_name_H-M   'P 1'
#
loop_
_entity.id
_entity.type
_entity.pdbx_description
1 polymer ?
#
loop_
_entity_poly.entity_id
_entity_poly.type
_entity_poly.pdbx_seq_one_letter_code
_entity_poly.pdbx_strand_id
1 'polypeptide(L)'
;ATVNAASPRSRKPYVIAGLVLAVIAIGALVFVLTRSSPDHTVDASSDEPTTAMSTSTIAKTDPYGQYRSTGWIAEENKKPGTTEWHIPDDKAMWSKIEGYSSATSIDMGQAVTLRVSTRAAYWQVSAYRMGYYGEAGGRMVWRSAPQPGVDQPRATVAAATKTWTAPWAPSLTIQTDATWPPGQYLLRLESADGGATFVPLVIRDDQSHSDLLVQSAVTTWQAYNGWGGASLYTGNSGRADVVTFDRPYTGNGSGEFLGREFEFVYFMERNGFDVSYWTDVDLDQRGQLATNHRAVIIPGHDEYYTVKMRQNLEAARDASVNIAFFGANNIYRRIRLEDTAEGPARNEVNYRDARRDPYSTKDPTQVTTLFRESPMANPESSLTGSYYECNPVDADWIVGDASMWMFDGSGFKNGDRIPHMVGNEYDRVTQGVPTPGNIQVLAHSPVTCKGTKSFADSTWYSAPSGAGVFAAGTFGWEPLMITACPNGVETSNPCRLEKVTETMLRAFSKGPAGAAHPSVSNLESFGIPAPRVTTPPTTEPGAAAAPTPSTTVGH
;
A
#
# COMPACT_ATOMS: atom_id res chain seq x y z
N ALA A 1 16.94 -8.48 -46.85
CA ALA A 1 16.18 -9.61 -47.39
C ALA A 1 14.73 -9.47 -46.95
N THR A 2 13.89 -9.14 -47.93
CA THR A 2 12.43 -8.97 -47.89
C THR A 2 11.73 -10.31 -47.69
N VAL A 3 10.76 -10.38 -46.78
CA VAL A 3 9.77 -11.44 -46.76
C VAL A 3 8.37 -10.84 -46.62
N ASN A 4 7.52 -11.25 -47.56
CA ASN A 4 6.19 -10.76 -47.85
C ASN A 4 5.15 -11.03 -46.76
N ALA A 5 4.23 -10.06 -46.63
CA ALA A 5 2.97 -10.15 -45.92
C ALA A 5 1.94 -10.97 -46.74
N ALA A 6 1.19 -11.83 -46.08
CA ALA A 6 -0.01 -12.49 -46.59
C ALA A 6 -1.25 -11.94 -45.88
N SER A 7 -2.20 -11.47 -46.70
CA SER A 7 -3.50 -10.88 -46.37
C SER A 7 -4.52 -11.95 -45.90
N PRO A 8 -5.42 -11.68 -44.96
CA PRO A 8 -6.50 -12.60 -44.60
C PRO A 8 -7.78 -12.33 -45.37
N ARG A 9 -8.39 -13.42 -45.83
CA ARG A 9 -9.69 -13.45 -46.53
C ARG A 9 -10.86 -13.17 -45.59
N SER A 10 -11.77 -12.33 -46.07
CA SER A 10 -13.07 -12.03 -45.48
C SER A 10 -14.03 -13.23 -45.54
N ARG A 11 -14.81 -13.46 -44.48
CA ARG A 11 -16.10 -14.17 -44.56
C ARG A 11 -17.18 -13.35 -43.85
N LYS A 12 -18.28 -13.13 -44.57
CA LYS A 12 -19.49 -12.39 -44.16
C LYS A 12 -20.40 -13.21 -43.24
N PRO A 13 -21.32 -12.56 -42.51
CA PRO A 13 -22.12 -13.17 -41.46
C PRO A 13 -23.44 -13.74 -41.98
N TYR A 14 -23.95 -14.77 -41.30
CA TYR A 14 -25.36 -15.19 -41.42
C TYR A 14 -26.15 -14.70 -40.23
N VAL A 15 -27.24 -13.98 -40.56
CA VAL A 15 -28.31 -13.56 -39.65
C VAL A 15 -29.31 -14.72 -39.53
N ILE A 16 -29.68 -15.13 -38.33
CA ILE A 16 -30.93 -15.85 -38.10
C ILE A 16 -31.60 -15.19 -36.87
N ALA A 17 -32.76 -14.61 -37.15
CA ALA A 17 -33.71 -14.09 -36.21
C ALA A 17 -34.58 -15.24 -35.67
N GLY A 18 -34.85 -15.25 -34.37
CA GLY A 18 -35.81 -16.15 -33.75
C GLY A 18 -36.42 -15.51 -32.52
N LEU A 19 -37.61 -15.00 -32.69
CA LEU A 19 -38.53 -14.51 -31.67
C LEU A 19 -39.07 -15.69 -30.84
N VAL A 20 -39.15 -15.57 -29.51
CA VAL A 20 -40.29 -16.12 -28.74
C VAL A 20 -40.50 -15.26 -27.48
N LEU A 21 -41.73 -14.81 -27.37
CA LEU A 21 -42.40 -14.09 -26.28
C LEU A 21 -42.93 -15.04 -25.19
N ALA A 22 -43.23 -14.43 -24.08
CA ALA A 22 -44.23 -14.76 -23.03
C ALA A 22 -43.64 -15.33 -21.72
N VAL A 23 -44.10 -15.04 -20.51
CA VAL A 23 -45.22 -14.31 -19.89
C VAL A 23 -44.97 -14.26 -18.38
N ILE A 24 -45.11 -13.11 -17.82
CA ILE A 24 -45.65 -12.63 -16.53
C ILE A 24 -46.11 -13.68 -15.50
N ALA A 25 -45.73 -13.49 -14.21
CA ALA A 25 -46.66 -13.45 -13.05
C ALA A 25 -45.98 -12.93 -11.78
N ILE A 26 -46.34 -11.85 -11.37
CA ILE A 26 -46.77 -11.10 -10.19
C ILE A 26 -46.96 -11.97 -8.94
N GLY A 27 -46.38 -11.50 -7.84
CA GLY A 27 -46.69 -11.95 -6.49
C GLY A 27 -46.12 -11.01 -5.44
N ALA A 28 -46.78 -9.87 -5.25
CA ALA A 28 -46.52 -8.98 -4.10
C ALA A 28 -47.25 -9.54 -2.85
N LEU A 29 -46.50 -9.66 -1.76
CA LEU A 29 -47.11 -9.83 -0.45
C LEU A 29 -46.67 -8.71 0.50
N VAL A 30 -47.63 -7.82 0.75
CA VAL A 30 -47.54 -6.72 1.72
C VAL A 30 -47.87 -7.31 3.10
N PHE A 31 -46.99 -7.10 4.09
CA PHE A 31 -47.32 -7.30 5.50
C PHE A 31 -47.36 -5.95 6.22
N VAL A 32 -48.56 -5.55 6.59
CA VAL A 32 -48.86 -4.37 7.42
C VAL A 32 -48.75 -4.78 8.88
N LEU A 33 -47.91 -4.10 9.64
CA LEU A 33 -47.89 -4.19 11.10
C LEU A 33 -48.78 -3.09 11.68
N THR A 34 -49.88 -3.47 12.31
CA THR A 34 -50.70 -2.60 13.14
C THR A 34 -50.22 -2.62 14.59
N ARG A 35 -50.06 -1.42 15.14
CA ARG A 35 -49.88 -1.17 16.57
C ARG A 35 -51.20 -1.34 17.33
N SER A 36 -51.09 -1.85 18.54
CA SER A 36 -52.00 -1.48 19.63
C SER A 36 -51.35 -1.80 20.98
N SER A 37 -51.23 -0.76 21.80
CA SER A 37 -51.07 -0.87 23.26
C SER A 37 -52.45 -1.00 23.92
N PRO A 38 -52.52 -1.59 25.10
CA PRO A 38 -53.21 -0.83 26.17
C PRO A 38 -52.46 -0.86 27.52
N ASP A 39 -52.57 0.26 28.22
CA ASP A 39 -52.32 0.43 29.64
C ASP A 39 -53.26 -0.45 30.49
N HIS A 40 -52.75 -1.02 31.56
CA HIS A 40 -53.47 -1.19 32.82
C HIS A 40 -52.51 -1.35 34.01
N THR A 41 -52.60 -0.43 34.93
CA THR A 41 -52.10 -0.47 36.30
C THR A 41 -52.99 -1.37 37.16
N VAL A 42 -52.40 -2.24 37.99
CA VAL A 42 -52.93 -2.65 39.31
C VAL A 42 -51.78 -3.15 40.20
N ASP A 43 -51.72 -2.60 41.42
CA ASP A 43 -50.92 -3.04 42.56
C ASP A 43 -51.35 -4.42 43.05
N ALA A 44 -50.37 -5.20 43.53
CA ALA A 44 -50.45 -5.93 44.81
C ALA A 44 -49.20 -6.78 45.07
N SER A 45 -48.65 -6.60 46.25
CA SER A 45 -47.58 -7.33 46.90
C SER A 45 -47.79 -8.82 47.06
N SER A 46 -46.75 -9.64 46.87
CA SER A 46 -46.47 -10.86 47.65
C SER A 46 -45.01 -11.30 47.44
N ASP A 47 -44.31 -11.43 48.57
CA ASP A 47 -42.95 -11.97 48.67
C ASP A 47 -42.91 -13.47 48.28
N GLU A 48 -42.00 -13.80 47.34
CA GLU A 48 -41.38 -15.13 47.27
C GLU A 48 -39.94 -15.02 46.79
N PRO A 49 -39.00 -15.88 47.23
CA PRO A 49 -37.57 -15.71 47.01
C PRO A 49 -37.18 -16.07 45.58
N THR A 50 -36.82 -15.08 44.83
CA THR A 50 -36.28 -15.25 43.47
C THR A 50 -34.87 -15.82 43.55
N THR A 51 -34.72 -17.09 43.21
CA THR A 51 -33.42 -17.69 42.88
C THR A 51 -32.84 -16.96 41.68
N ALA A 52 -31.85 -16.13 41.90
CA ALA A 52 -31.12 -15.47 40.81
C ALA A 52 -30.42 -16.54 39.96
N MET A 53 -31.01 -16.89 38.82
CA MET A 53 -30.26 -17.55 37.76
C MET A 53 -29.17 -16.56 37.27
N SER A 54 -27.95 -16.79 37.73
CA SER A 54 -26.77 -16.18 37.15
C SER A 54 -26.68 -16.61 35.68
N THR A 55 -27.17 -15.78 34.78
CA THR A 55 -26.82 -15.90 33.36
C THR A 55 -25.33 -15.53 33.23
N SER A 56 -24.49 -16.54 33.34
CA SER A 56 -23.12 -16.48 32.91
C SER A 56 -23.15 -16.15 31.41
N THR A 57 -23.00 -14.87 31.08
CA THR A 57 -22.63 -14.42 29.75
C THR A 57 -21.22 -14.98 29.52
N ILE A 58 -21.14 -16.12 28.82
CA ILE A 58 -19.87 -16.60 28.27
C ILE A 58 -19.43 -15.45 27.33
N ALA A 59 -18.46 -14.66 27.77
CA ALA A 59 -17.79 -13.71 26.92
C ALA A 59 -17.31 -14.51 25.70
N LYS A 60 -17.84 -14.19 24.50
CA LYS A 60 -17.31 -14.75 23.27
C LYS A 60 -15.83 -14.37 23.24
N THR A 61 -14.95 -15.34 23.43
CA THR A 61 -13.51 -15.12 23.26
C THR A 61 -13.31 -14.65 21.82
N ASP A 62 -12.61 -13.54 21.66
CA ASP A 62 -12.21 -13.03 20.35
C ASP A 62 -11.36 -14.10 19.64
N PRO A 63 -11.81 -14.68 18.53
CA PRO A 63 -11.09 -15.75 17.85
C PRO A 63 -9.75 -15.27 17.23
N TYR A 64 -9.56 -13.96 17.11
CA TYR A 64 -8.38 -13.32 16.52
C TYR A 64 -7.41 -12.75 17.57
N GLY A 65 -7.77 -12.77 18.86
CA GLY A 65 -6.97 -12.19 19.94
C GLY A 65 -5.54 -12.73 20.03
N GLN A 66 -5.30 -13.95 19.54
CA GLN A 66 -3.95 -14.53 19.47
C GLN A 66 -2.98 -13.70 18.60
N TYR A 67 -3.47 -13.00 17.58
CA TYR A 67 -2.67 -12.18 16.66
C TYR A 67 -2.40 -10.76 17.19
N ARG A 68 -2.94 -10.42 18.35
CA ARG A 68 -2.74 -9.14 19.06
C ARG A 68 -1.90 -9.28 20.31
N SER A 69 -1.39 -10.49 20.58
CA SER A 69 -0.48 -10.74 21.68
C SER A 69 0.95 -10.39 21.33
N THR A 70 1.70 -9.82 22.26
CA THR A 70 3.14 -9.57 22.07
C THR A 70 3.87 -10.84 21.65
N GLY A 71 4.66 -10.76 20.59
CA GLY A 71 5.49 -11.87 20.09
C GLY A 71 4.76 -12.88 19.21
N TRP A 72 3.50 -12.65 18.83
CA TRP A 72 2.76 -13.56 17.96
C TRP A 72 3.45 -13.81 16.61
N ILE A 73 4.14 -12.80 16.04
CA ILE A 73 4.94 -12.93 14.82
C ILE A 73 6.03 -13.99 14.98
N ALA A 74 6.76 -13.95 16.11
CA ALA A 74 7.81 -14.93 16.38
C ALA A 74 7.23 -16.36 16.53
N GLU A 75 6.06 -16.50 17.14
CA GLU A 75 5.37 -17.80 17.23
C GLU A 75 4.84 -18.28 15.88
N GLU A 76 4.31 -17.37 15.06
CA GLU A 76 3.88 -17.69 13.69
C GLU A 76 5.06 -18.19 12.83
N ASN A 77 6.21 -17.55 12.93
CA ASN A 77 7.42 -17.89 12.16
C ASN A 77 8.11 -19.19 12.62
N LYS A 78 7.70 -19.81 13.75
CA LYS A 78 8.11 -21.16 14.14
C LYS A 78 7.36 -22.26 13.38
N LYS A 79 6.23 -21.95 12.77
CA LYS A 79 5.47 -22.91 11.97
C LYS A 79 6.24 -23.31 10.71
N PRO A 80 6.07 -24.54 10.22
CA PRO A 80 6.75 -24.98 9.01
C PRO A 80 6.44 -24.09 7.81
N GLY A 81 7.49 -23.51 7.23
CA GLY A 81 7.43 -22.80 5.95
C GLY A 81 7.57 -23.74 4.77
N THR A 82 7.42 -23.21 3.57
CA THR A 82 7.64 -23.90 2.30
C THR A 82 8.12 -22.94 1.23
N THR A 83 8.98 -23.41 0.35
CA THR A 83 9.40 -22.69 -0.87
C THR A 83 8.49 -22.96 -2.06
N GLU A 84 7.43 -23.74 -1.89
CA GLU A 84 6.48 -24.06 -2.98
C GLU A 84 5.69 -22.83 -3.47
N TRP A 85 5.73 -21.72 -2.76
CA TRP A 85 5.15 -20.48 -3.25
C TRP A 85 5.86 -19.93 -4.49
N HIS A 86 7.14 -20.25 -4.71
CA HIS A 86 7.86 -19.80 -5.90
C HIS A 86 7.18 -20.34 -7.18
N ILE A 87 7.05 -19.48 -8.17
CA ILE A 87 6.67 -19.87 -9.53
C ILE A 87 7.97 -19.97 -10.33
N PRO A 88 8.37 -21.17 -10.79
CA PRO A 88 9.50 -21.33 -11.70
C PRO A 88 9.29 -20.55 -13.00
N ASP A 89 10.35 -20.00 -13.58
CA ASP A 89 10.28 -19.15 -14.78
C ASP A 89 9.57 -19.81 -15.96
N ASP A 90 9.74 -21.13 -16.12
CA ASP A 90 9.08 -21.94 -17.15
C ASP A 90 7.57 -22.11 -16.93
N LYS A 91 7.07 -21.84 -15.70
CA LYS A 91 5.65 -21.89 -15.31
C LYS A 91 5.00 -20.52 -15.14
N ALA A 92 5.78 -19.46 -15.15
CA ALA A 92 5.27 -18.08 -15.12
C ALA A 92 4.57 -17.71 -16.44
N MET A 93 3.66 -18.59 -16.89
CA MET A 93 2.89 -18.39 -18.12
C MET A 93 1.57 -17.75 -17.80
N TRP A 94 1.60 -16.46 -17.51
CA TRP A 94 0.43 -15.62 -17.28
C TRP A 94 -0.60 -15.68 -18.43
N SER A 95 -0.21 -16.08 -19.65
CA SER A 95 -1.14 -16.31 -20.75
C SER A 95 -2.02 -17.57 -20.62
N LYS A 96 -1.71 -18.47 -19.69
CA LYS A 96 -2.48 -19.71 -19.45
C LYS A 96 -3.49 -19.56 -18.33
N ILE A 97 -3.18 -18.75 -17.32
CA ILE A 97 -4.06 -18.44 -16.22
C ILE A 97 -3.77 -17.02 -15.73
N GLU A 98 -4.83 -16.25 -15.58
CA GLU A 98 -4.80 -14.88 -15.08
C GLU A 98 -5.87 -14.71 -14.00
N GLY A 99 -5.68 -13.80 -13.06
CA GLY A 99 -6.67 -13.55 -12.04
C GLY A 99 -6.47 -12.23 -11.30
N TYR A 100 -7.55 -11.76 -10.68
CA TYR A 100 -7.52 -10.62 -9.75
C TYR A 100 -8.56 -10.81 -8.65
N SER A 101 -8.42 -10.03 -7.58
CA SER A 101 -9.28 -10.06 -6.40
C SER A 101 -10.24 -8.88 -6.35
N SER A 102 -11.36 -9.06 -5.67
CA SER A 102 -12.34 -8.00 -5.41
C SER A 102 -11.83 -6.90 -4.47
N ALA A 103 -10.68 -7.10 -3.81
CA ALA A 103 -10.07 -6.14 -2.90
C ALA A 103 -8.55 -6.28 -2.89
N THR A 104 -7.82 -5.20 -2.64
CA THR A 104 -6.36 -5.22 -2.41
C THR A 104 -6.03 -5.70 -1.00
N SER A 105 -6.95 -5.46 -0.06
CA SER A 105 -6.86 -5.89 1.32
C SER A 105 -8.24 -6.22 1.90
N ILE A 106 -8.27 -7.10 2.88
CA ILE A 106 -9.46 -7.43 3.69
C ILE A 106 -9.09 -7.42 5.17
N ASP A 107 -10.07 -7.17 6.04
CA ASP A 107 -9.89 -7.40 7.47
C ASP A 107 -10.01 -8.89 7.79
N MET A 108 -9.40 -9.35 8.90
CA MET A 108 -9.50 -10.75 9.34
C MET A 108 -10.96 -11.22 9.41
N GLY A 109 -11.20 -12.42 8.92
CA GLY A 109 -12.56 -13.02 8.90
C GLY A 109 -13.45 -12.52 7.78
N GLN A 110 -13.00 -11.60 6.93
CA GLN A 110 -13.76 -11.17 5.76
C GLN A 110 -13.54 -12.11 4.57
N ALA A 111 -14.46 -12.06 3.62
CA ALA A 111 -14.37 -12.81 2.37
C ALA A 111 -13.71 -11.96 1.27
N VAL A 112 -13.01 -12.65 0.36
CA VAL A 112 -12.49 -12.07 -0.89
C VAL A 112 -12.93 -12.93 -2.07
N THR A 113 -13.32 -12.29 -3.17
CA THR A 113 -13.73 -12.98 -4.40
C THR A 113 -12.63 -12.90 -5.44
N LEU A 114 -12.24 -14.04 -5.98
CA LEU A 114 -11.34 -14.15 -7.13
C LEU A 114 -12.14 -14.21 -8.44
N ARG A 115 -11.60 -13.55 -9.44
CA ARG A 115 -12.00 -13.65 -10.84
C ARG A 115 -10.82 -14.20 -11.62
N VAL A 116 -11.00 -15.38 -12.19
CA VAL A 116 -9.92 -16.15 -12.84
C VAL A 116 -10.30 -16.53 -14.25
N SER A 117 -9.38 -16.37 -15.18
CA SER A 117 -9.52 -16.79 -16.57
C SER A 117 -8.49 -17.84 -16.92
N THR A 118 -8.92 -18.98 -17.43
CA THR A 118 -8.06 -20.03 -17.96
C THR A 118 -8.84 -20.93 -18.92
N ARG A 119 -8.16 -21.47 -19.94
CA ARG A 119 -8.69 -22.48 -20.87
C ARG A 119 -8.41 -23.92 -20.41
N ALA A 120 -7.63 -24.09 -19.34
CA ALA A 120 -7.39 -25.39 -18.76
C ALA A 120 -8.70 -26.00 -18.21
N ALA A 121 -8.78 -27.31 -18.11
CA ALA A 121 -9.98 -27.99 -17.63
C ALA A 121 -10.33 -27.60 -16.17
N TYR A 122 -9.32 -27.36 -15.34
CA TYR A 122 -9.47 -26.88 -13.96
C TYR A 122 -8.27 -26.08 -13.53
N TRP A 123 -8.43 -25.35 -12.41
CA TRP A 123 -7.39 -24.62 -11.71
C TRP A 123 -7.57 -24.74 -10.19
N GLN A 124 -6.53 -24.39 -9.45
CA GLN A 124 -6.55 -24.31 -7.99
C GLN A 124 -5.87 -23.03 -7.54
N VAL A 125 -6.19 -22.60 -6.32
CA VAL A 125 -5.47 -21.52 -5.63
C VAL A 125 -4.90 -22.05 -4.32
N SER A 126 -3.64 -21.71 -4.05
CA SER A 126 -2.95 -21.91 -2.78
C SER A 126 -2.66 -20.54 -2.18
N ALA A 127 -3.05 -20.32 -0.94
CA ALA A 127 -2.81 -19.07 -0.22
C ALA A 127 -1.52 -19.22 0.61
N TYR A 128 -0.52 -18.43 0.27
CA TYR A 128 0.74 -18.37 1.01
C TYR A 128 0.81 -17.04 1.78
N ARG A 129 0.94 -17.14 3.12
CA ARG A 129 1.34 -16.01 3.95
C ARG A 129 2.85 -15.82 3.82
N MET A 130 3.26 -14.61 3.46
CA MET A 130 4.67 -14.26 3.28
C MET A 130 5.27 -13.80 4.62
N GLY A 131 6.52 -14.15 4.87
CA GLY A 131 7.24 -13.86 6.11
C GLY A 131 8.62 -14.52 6.11
N TYR A 132 9.17 -14.86 7.29
CA TYR A 132 10.46 -15.51 7.41
C TYR A 132 10.38 -17.04 7.33
N TYR A 133 9.62 -17.68 8.22
CA TYR A 133 9.35 -19.11 8.30
C TYR A 133 10.60 -20.00 8.16
N GLY A 134 11.66 -19.71 8.92
CA GLY A 134 12.90 -20.47 8.87
C GLY A 134 13.58 -20.44 7.51
N GLU A 135 13.64 -19.26 6.87
CA GLU A 135 14.23 -19.00 5.55
C GLU A 135 13.38 -19.46 4.35
N ALA A 136 12.24 -20.10 4.58
CA ALA A 136 11.36 -20.53 3.48
C ALA A 136 10.64 -19.35 2.78
N GLY A 137 10.54 -18.19 3.43
CA GLY A 137 9.92 -16.99 2.87
C GLY A 137 8.41 -16.99 2.84
N GLY A 138 7.75 -18.13 3.03
CA GLY A 138 6.30 -18.24 3.02
C GLY A 138 5.78 -19.53 3.66
N ARG A 139 4.51 -19.51 4.07
CA ARG A 139 3.79 -20.66 4.60
C ARG A 139 2.45 -20.81 3.89
N MET A 140 2.15 -22.00 3.41
CA MET A 140 0.83 -22.31 2.87
C MET A 140 -0.21 -22.35 4.02
N VAL A 141 -1.19 -21.44 3.94
CA VAL A 141 -2.26 -21.35 4.94
C VAL A 141 -3.48 -22.16 4.51
N TRP A 142 -3.77 -22.14 3.21
CA TRP A 142 -4.98 -22.77 2.68
C TRP A 142 -4.80 -23.13 1.19
N ARG A 143 -5.59 -24.11 0.73
CA ARG A 143 -5.67 -24.50 -0.68
C ARG A 143 -7.11 -24.86 -1.05
N SER A 144 -7.55 -24.40 -2.22
CA SER A 144 -8.88 -24.74 -2.73
C SER A 144 -8.97 -26.18 -3.23
N ALA A 145 -10.21 -26.70 -3.30
CA ALA A 145 -10.51 -27.79 -4.22
C ALA A 145 -10.30 -27.32 -5.68
N PRO A 146 -10.13 -28.25 -6.64
CA PRO A 146 -10.12 -27.89 -8.06
C PRO A 146 -11.39 -27.13 -8.46
N GLN A 147 -11.20 -26.03 -9.18
CA GLN A 147 -12.28 -25.18 -9.72
C GLN A 147 -12.34 -25.39 -11.24
N PRO A 148 -13.52 -25.35 -11.86
CA PRO A 148 -13.65 -25.49 -13.30
C PRO A 148 -12.96 -24.33 -14.01
N GLY A 149 -12.21 -24.62 -15.09
CA GLY A 149 -11.63 -23.59 -15.95
C GLY A 149 -12.71 -22.86 -16.74
N VAL A 150 -12.56 -21.56 -16.86
CA VAL A 150 -13.44 -20.69 -17.66
C VAL A 150 -12.58 -19.71 -18.47
N ASP A 151 -12.74 -19.72 -19.79
CA ASP A 151 -12.19 -18.66 -20.67
C ASP A 151 -13.10 -17.43 -20.55
N GLN A 152 -12.73 -16.50 -19.68
CA GLN A 152 -13.49 -15.30 -19.36
C GLN A 152 -13.55 -14.32 -20.58
N PRO A 153 -14.49 -13.38 -20.59
CA PRO A 153 -14.57 -12.38 -21.66
C PRO A 153 -13.27 -11.61 -21.83
N ARG A 154 -13.00 -11.18 -23.06
CA ARG A 154 -11.84 -10.34 -23.36
C ARG A 154 -11.91 -9.01 -22.63
N ALA A 155 -10.75 -8.45 -22.33
CA ALA A 155 -10.63 -7.11 -21.78
C ALA A 155 -11.40 -6.08 -22.60
N THR A 156 -12.00 -5.12 -21.93
CA THR A 156 -12.63 -3.94 -22.51
C THR A 156 -11.75 -2.71 -22.27
N VAL A 157 -11.92 -1.70 -23.13
CA VAL A 157 -11.19 -0.44 -22.99
C VAL A 157 -12.15 0.74 -23.07
N ALA A 158 -12.08 1.62 -22.08
CA ALA A 158 -12.72 2.92 -22.11
C ALA A 158 -11.86 3.87 -22.96
N ALA A 159 -12.31 4.19 -24.18
CA ALA A 159 -11.49 4.92 -25.16
C ALA A 159 -11.02 6.31 -24.68
N ALA A 160 -11.83 7.01 -23.90
CA ALA A 160 -11.54 8.37 -23.42
C ALA A 160 -10.34 8.42 -22.45
N THR A 161 -10.23 7.44 -21.55
CA THR A 161 -9.21 7.36 -20.51
C THR A 161 -8.18 6.26 -20.75
N LYS A 162 -8.40 5.44 -21.77
CA LYS A 162 -7.62 4.23 -22.08
C LYS A 162 -7.55 3.24 -20.92
N THR A 163 -8.62 3.17 -20.14
CA THR A 163 -8.75 2.25 -19.01
C THR A 163 -9.07 0.86 -19.50
N TRP A 164 -8.18 -0.08 -19.25
CA TRP A 164 -8.38 -1.50 -19.55
C TRP A 164 -8.96 -2.21 -18.34
N THR A 165 -10.08 -2.90 -18.52
CA THR A 165 -10.83 -3.63 -17.49
C THR A 165 -11.04 -5.08 -17.92
N ALA A 166 -10.97 -6.01 -16.98
CA ALA A 166 -11.34 -7.40 -17.17
C ALA A 166 -12.78 -7.62 -16.66
N PRO A 167 -13.79 -7.66 -17.55
CA PRO A 167 -15.21 -7.79 -17.16
C PRO A 167 -15.55 -9.24 -16.81
N TRP A 168 -14.82 -9.83 -15.87
CA TRP A 168 -14.91 -11.25 -15.54
C TRP A 168 -15.92 -11.54 -14.45
N ALA A 169 -16.64 -12.65 -14.63
CA ALA A 169 -17.53 -13.15 -13.59
C ALA A 169 -16.74 -13.68 -12.38
N PRO A 170 -17.32 -13.63 -11.17
CA PRO A 170 -16.74 -14.29 -9.99
C PRO A 170 -16.47 -15.77 -10.25
N SER A 171 -15.28 -16.23 -9.85
CA SER A 171 -14.85 -17.62 -10.03
C SER A 171 -14.82 -18.40 -8.72
N LEU A 172 -14.40 -17.76 -7.62
CA LEU A 172 -14.33 -18.35 -6.30
C LEU A 172 -14.39 -17.26 -5.23
N THR A 173 -15.22 -17.45 -4.20
CA THR A 173 -15.18 -16.64 -2.98
C THR A 173 -14.48 -17.43 -1.89
N ILE A 174 -13.41 -16.83 -1.32
CA ILE A 174 -12.65 -17.39 -0.22
C ILE A 174 -13.12 -16.69 1.05
N GLN A 175 -13.67 -17.47 1.99
CA GLN A 175 -13.98 -16.99 3.34
C GLN A 175 -12.77 -17.23 4.23
N THR A 176 -12.20 -16.15 4.77
CA THR A 176 -11.13 -16.28 5.77
C THR A 176 -11.71 -16.51 7.16
N ASP A 177 -10.91 -17.08 8.04
CA ASP A 177 -11.26 -17.37 9.42
C ASP A 177 -10.05 -17.17 10.36
N ALA A 178 -10.16 -17.59 11.62
CA ALA A 178 -9.10 -17.44 12.61
C ALA A 178 -7.83 -18.29 12.32
N THR A 179 -7.83 -19.13 11.30
CA THR A 179 -6.62 -19.85 10.85
C THR A 179 -5.78 -19.05 9.86
N TRP A 180 -6.30 -17.91 9.40
CA TRP A 180 -5.60 -16.98 8.50
C TRP A 180 -4.99 -15.82 9.31
N PRO A 181 -3.69 -15.88 9.68
CA PRO A 181 -3.05 -14.77 10.37
C PRO A 181 -3.05 -13.50 9.51
N PRO A 182 -3.06 -12.30 10.12
CA PRO A 182 -2.84 -11.07 9.35
C PRO A 182 -1.45 -11.08 8.70
N GLY A 183 -1.32 -10.44 7.53
CA GLY A 183 -0.06 -10.43 6.80
C GLY A 183 -0.19 -10.18 5.32
N GLN A 184 0.95 -10.23 4.65
CA GLN A 184 1.04 -10.22 3.19
C GLN A 184 0.78 -11.62 2.65
N TYR A 185 -0.05 -11.74 1.62
CA TYR A 185 -0.41 -13.00 1.00
C TYR A 185 -0.15 -13.00 -0.50
N LEU A 186 0.35 -14.12 -0.99
CA LEU A 186 0.34 -14.46 -2.40
C LEU A 186 -0.67 -15.60 -2.62
N LEU A 187 -1.76 -15.29 -3.30
CA LEU A 187 -2.72 -16.29 -3.77
C LEU A 187 -2.19 -16.86 -5.09
N ARG A 188 -1.52 -17.99 -5.03
CA ARG A 188 -0.92 -18.65 -6.19
C ARG A 188 -1.99 -19.45 -6.93
N LEU A 189 -2.33 -19.01 -8.14
CA LEU A 189 -3.22 -19.69 -9.07
C LEU A 189 -2.40 -20.67 -9.90
N GLU A 190 -2.89 -21.89 -10.07
CA GLU A 190 -2.26 -22.94 -10.89
C GLU A 190 -3.30 -23.60 -11.79
N SER A 191 -3.03 -23.65 -13.09
CA SER A 191 -3.86 -24.34 -14.08
C SER A 191 -3.40 -25.76 -14.34
N ALA A 192 -4.34 -26.64 -14.72
CA ALA A 192 -4.06 -28.05 -15.00
C ALA A 192 -3.03 -28.30 -16.13
N ASP A 193 -2.82 -27.31 -17.00
CA ASP A 193 -1.84 -27.34 -18.09
C ASP A 193 -0.49 -26.70 -17.72
N GLY A 194 -0.28 -26.43 -16.41
CA GLY A 194 1.00 -26.04 -15.84
C GLY A 194 1.28 -24.53 -15.83
N GLY A 195 0.32 -23.66 -16.17
CA GLY A 195 0.44 -22.23 -15.98
C GLY A 195 0.29 -21.84 -14.51
N ALA A 196 0.98 -20.78 -14.08
CA ALA A 196 0.84 -20.24 -12.74
C ALA A 196 1.00 -18.71 -12.71
N THR A 197 0.30 -18.05 -11.79
CA THR A 197 0.38 -16.61 -11.51
C THR A 197 0.00 -16.33 -10.08
N PHE A 198 0.29 -15.12 -9.59
CA PHE A 198 -0.13 -14.65 -8.27
C PHE A 198 -1.28 -13.65 -8.36
N VAL A 199 -2.08 -13.62 -7.31
CA VAL A 199 -2.94 -12.50 -6.94
C VAL A 199 -2.52 -12.06 -5.54
N PRO A 200 -1.87 -10.89 -5.38
CA PRO A 200 -1.49 -10.40 -4.07
C PRO A 200 -2.72 -9.95 -3.26
N LEU A 201 -2.66 -10.15 -1.95
CA LEU A 201 -3.72 -9.76 -1.01
C LEU A 201 -3.09 -9.42 0.34
N VAL A 202 -3.56 -8.36 0.99
CA VAL A 202 -3.23 -8.08 2.39
C VAL A 202 -4.39 -8.51 3.28
N ILE A 203 -4.12 -9.30 4.32
CA ILE A 203 -5.07 -9.52 5.42
C ILE A 203 -4.65 -8.61 6.56
N ARG A 204 -5.51 -7.63 6.86
CA ARG A 204 -5.33 -6.66 7.93
C ARG A 204 -5.84 -7.20 9.27
N ASP A 205 -5.48 -6.50 10.33
CA ASP A 205 -6.20 -6.48 11.61
C ASP A 205 -6.53 -5.03 11.97
N ASP A 206 -7.75 -4.59 11.68
CA ASP A 206 -8.18 -3.22 11.92
C ASP A 206 -8.27 -2.88 13.44
N GLN A 207 -8.11 -3.87 14.32
CA GLN A 207 -8.02 -3.71 15.77
C GLN A 207 -6.59 -3.87 16.30
N SER A 208 -5.60 -3.98 15.43
CA SER A 208 -4.20 -4.11 15.83
C SER A 208 -3.68 -2.86 16.54
N HIS A 209 -2.84 -3.09 17.53
CA HIS A 209 -2.00 -2.10 18.20
C HIS A 209 -0.52 -2.53 18.14
N SER A 210 -0.13 -3.22 17.08
CA SER A 210 1.28 -3.58 16.86
C SER A 210 2.16 -2.33 16.85
N ASP A 211 3.43 -2.49 17.21
CA ASP A 211 4.34 -1.35 17.22
C ASP A 211 4.48 -0.72 15.83
N LEU A 212 4.56 -1.54 14.78
CA LEU A 212 4.83 -1.10 13.41
C LEU A 212 3.70 -1.49 12.47
N LEU A 213 3.32 -0.58 11.59
CA LEU A 213 2.35 -0.80 10.52
C LEU A 213 3.07 -0.71 9.16
N VAL A 214 3.11 -1.81 8.42
CA VAL A 214 3.77 -1.90 7.11
C VAL A 214 2.77 -1.63 6.00
N GLN A 215 3.10 -0.69 5.12
CA GLN A 215 2.26 -0.25 4.01
C GLN A 215 2.75 -0.79 2.68
N SER A 216 1.89 -1.50 1.95
CA SER A 216 2.14 -1.88 0.56
C SER A 216 1.64 -0.82 -0.41
N ALA A 217 2.47 -0.51 -1.41
CA ALA A 217 2.26 0.56 -2.40
C ALA A 217 1.39 0.10 -3.59
N VAL A 218 0.18 -0.41 -3.31
CA VAL A 218 -0.65 -1.06 -4.35
C VAL A 218 -1.13 -0.09 -5.43
N THR A 219 -1.25 1.21 -5.15
CA THR A 219 -1.54 2.22 -6.16
C THR A 219 -0.36 2.37 -7.12
N THR A 220 0.87 2.38 -6.60
CA THR A 220 2.07 2.40 -7.45
C THR A 220 2.17 1.13 -8.28
N TRP A 221 1.91 -0.06 -7.71
CA TRP A 221 1.88 -1.30 -8.50
C TRP A 221 0.88 -1.22 -9.64
N GLN A 222 -0.32 -0.67 -9.39
CA GLN A 222 -1.35 -0.54 -10.40
C GLN A 222 -1.03 0.54 -11.45
N ALA A 223 -0.36 1.61 -11.04
CA ALA A 223 0.11 2.66 -11.96
C ALA A 223 1.08 2.13 -13.02
N TYR A 224 1.95 1.17 -12.64
CA TYR A 224 2.91 0.52 -13.55
C TYR A 224 2.31 -0.67 -14.30
N ASN A 225 1.18 -1.22 -13.86
CA ASN A 225 0.56 -2.38 -14.46
C ASN A 225 0.10 -2.12 -15.90
N GLY A 226 0.75 -2.75 -16.87
CA GLY A 226 0.46 -2.63 -18.30
C GLY A 226 -0.57 -3.62 -18.85
N TRP A 227 -1.24 -4.40 -17.99
CA TRP A 227 -2.20 -5.41 -18.42
C TRP A 227 -3.29 -4.84 -19.32
N GLY A 228 -3.63 -5.57 -20.37
CA GLY A 228 -4.60 -5.15 -21.40
C GLY A 228 -4.01 -4.22 -22.47
N GLY A 229 -2.89 -3.52 -22.21
CA GLY A 229 -2.21 -2.70 -23.21
C GLY A 229 -1.88 -1.27 -22.82
N ALA A 230 -2.22 -0.82 -21.60
CA ALA A 230 -1.79 0.49 -21.08
C ALA A 230 -1.67 0.53 -19.56
N SER A 231 -0.69 1.30 -19.09
CA SER A 231 -0.48 1.72 -17.72
C SER A 231 -0.55 3.25 -17.61
N LEU A 232 -0.34 3.83 -16.44
CA LEU A 232 -0.20 5.28 -16.31
C LEU A 232 1.11 5.82 -16.93
N TYR A 233 2.03 4.95 -17.35
CA TYR A 233 3.31 5.32 -17.99
C TYR A 233 3.35 5.07 -19.48
N THR A 234 2.92 3.91 -19.90
CA THR A 234 3.07 3.42 -21.28
C THR A 234 1.77 2.83 -21.80
N GLY A 235 1.72 2.63 -23.11
CA GLY A 235 0.62 1.92 -23.78
C GLY A 235 0.77 1.95 -25.29
N ASN A 236 0.19 0.96 -25.97
CA ASN A 236 0.26 0.79 -27.43
C ASN A 236 -0.27 2.00 -28.21
N SER A 237 -1.25 2.71 -27.64
CA SER A 237 -1.84 3.95 -28.18
C SER A 237 -1.63 5.16 -27.26
N GLY A 238 -0.56 5.14 -26.48
CA GLY A 238 -0.24 6.08 -25.42
C GLY A 238 -0.75 5.63 -24.05
N ARG A 239 -0.20 6.22 -22.97
CA ARG A 239 -0.54 5.90 -21.59
C ARG A 239 -2.04 6.06 -21.26
N ALA A 240 -2.52 5.36 -20.26
CA ALA A 240 -3.84 5.58 -19.68
C ALA A 240 -3.87 6.85 -18.80
N ASP A 241 -5.03 7.46 -18.68
CA ASP A 241 -5.32 8.49 -17.68
C ASP A 241 -6.02 7.91 -16.44
N VAL A 242 -6.53 6.68 -16.56
CA VAL A 242 -7.13 5.91 -15.46
C VAL A 242 -6.69 4.45 -15.60
N VAL A 243 -6.27 3.85 -14.49
CA VAL A 243 -6.09 2.41 -14.37
C VAL A 243 -7.05 1.85 -13.33
N THR A 244 -7.27 0.54 -13.30
CA THR A 244 -8.24 -0.08 -12.40
C THR A 244 -7.68 -1.32 -11.74
N PHE A 245 -8.08 -1.58 -10.48
CA PHE A 245 -7.85 -2.86 -9.80
C PHE A 245 -8.76 -4.00 -10.31
N ASP A 246 -9.70 -3.69 -11.21
CA ASP A 246 -10.59 -4.69 -11.84
C ASP A 246 -9.93 -5.33 -13.07
N ARG A 247 -8.66 -5.74 -12.88
CA ARG A 247 -7.85 -6.44 -13.89
C ARG A 247 -6.66 -7.15 -13.25
N PRO A 248 -6.12 -8.22 -13.86
CA PRO A 248 -4.89 -8.86 -13.41
C PRO A 248 -3.68 -7.93 -13.42
N TYR A 249 -2.65 -8.28 -12.66
CA TYR A 249 -1.31 -7.72 -12.83
C TYR A 249 -0.56 -8.47 -13.94
N THR A 250 0.36 -7.77 -14.62
CA THR A 250 1.23 -8.35 -15.64
C THR A 250 2.30 -9.27 -15.03
N GLY A 251 2.98 -10.04 -15.89
CA GLY A 251 4.08 -10.91 -15.49
C GLY A 251 3.60 -12.08 -14.63
N ASN A 252 4.28 -12.31 -13.50
CA ASN A 252 3.88 -13.32 -12.54
C ASN A 252 2.73 -12.89 -11.61
N GLY A 253 2.18 -11.68 -11.80
CA GLY A 253 1.08 -11.14 -10.99
C GLY A 253 1.50 -10.42 -9.69
N SER A 254 2.78 -10.47 -9.29
CA SER A 254 3.25 -9.88 -8.03
C SER A 254 4.67 -9.33 -8.11
N GLY A 255 5.11 -8.87 -9.29
CA GLY A 255 6.48 -8.42 -9.51
C GLY A 255 6.90 -7.24 -8.61
N GLU A 256 5.99 -6.31 -8.35
CA GLU A 256 6.29 -5.15 -7.50
C GLU A 256 6.46 -5.55 -6.02
N PHE A 257 5.57 -6.37 -5.48
CA PHE A 257 5.74 -6.88 -4.11
C PHE A 257 7.03 -7.66 -3.95
N LEU A 258 7.28 -8.63 -4.85
CA LEU A 258 8.45 -9.50 -4.77
C LEU A 258 9.78 -8.77 -5.05
N GLY A 259 9.75 -7.67 -5.78
CA GLY A 259 10.95 -6.91 -6.14
C GLY A 259 11.18 -5.65 -5.34
N ARG A 260 10.26 -5.28 -4.43
CA ARG A 260 10.32 -3.99 -3.72
C ARG A 260 9.93 -4.02 -2.25
N GLU A 261 9.25 -5.08 -1.77
CA GLU A 261 8.69 -5.08 -0.41
C GLU A 261 8.94 -6.39 0.34
N PHE A 262 9.04 -7.52 -0.36
CA PHE A 262 9.13 -8.83 0.26
C PHE A 262 10.35 -8.97 1.17
N GLU A 263 11.52 -8.48 0.74
CA GLU A 263 12.75 -8.55 1.51
C GLU A 263 12.60 -7.83 2.86
N PHE A 264 11.84 -6.75 2.89
CA PHE A 264 11.58 -5.99 4.10
C PHE A 264 10.61 -6.72 5.03
N VAL A 265 9.55 -7.32 4.50
CA VAL A 265 8.63 -8.19 5.26
C VAL A 265 9.40 -9.36 5.89
N TYR A 266 10.25 -10.02 5.09
CA TYR A 266 11.11 -11.10 5.54
C TYR A 266 12.05 -10.66 6.67
N PHE A 267 12.73 -9.51 6.52
CA PHE A 267 13.62 -8.93 7.53
C PHE A 267 12.89 -8.63 8.84
N MET A 268 11.74 -7.98 8.77
CA MET A 268 11.00 -7.59 9.97
C MET A 268 10.51 -8.81 10.75
N GLU A 269 9.98 -9.81 10.08
CA GLU A 269 9.50 -11.04 10.72
C GLU A 269 10.64 -11.92 11.22
N ARG A 270 11.77 -12.00 10.51
CA ARG A 270 12.98 -12.68 10.96
C ARG A 270 13.49 -12.11 12.29
N ASN A 271 13.46 -10.81 12.42
CA ASN A 271 13.92 -10.10 13.62
C ASN A 271 12.84 -9.97 14.71
N GLY A 272 11.67 -10.59 14.53
CA GLY A 272 10.60 -10.65 15.53
C GLY A 272 10.02 -9.28 15.89
N PHE A 273 9.95 -8.35 14.94
CA PHE A 273 9.23 -7.09 15.13
C PHE A 273 7.74 -7.36 15.30
N ASP A 274 7.08 -6.56 16.13
CA ASP A 274 5.63 -6.56 16.27
C ASP A 274 5.03 -5.72 15.13
N VAL A 275 4.49 -6.39 14.12
CA VAL A 275 4.06 -5.77 12.87
C VAL A 275 2.64 -6.15 12.49
N SER A 276 1.93 -5.22 11.87
CA SER A 276 0.73 -5.46 11.08
C SER A 276 0.87 -4.85 9.69
N TYR A 277 -0.07 -5.17 8.82
CA TYR A 277 0.04 -4.88 7.39
C TYR A 277 -1.22 -4.24 6.87
N TRP A 278 -1.08 -3.29 5.96
CA TRP A 278 -2.17 -2.69 5.19
C TRP A 278 -1.68 -2.22 3.80
N THR A 279 -2.53 -1.56 3.05
CA THR A 279 -2.18 -0.95 1.76
C THR A 279 -2.30 0.57 1.81
N ASP A 280 -1.72 1.27 0.85
CA ASP A 280 -1.91 2.70 0.65
C ASP A 280 -3.39 3.07 0.38
N VAL A 281 -4.19 2.18 -0.27
CA VAL A 281 -5.66 2.32 -0.36
C VAL A 281 -6.30 2.32 1.04
N ASP A 282 -5.77 1.53 1.99
CA ASP A 282 -6.24 1.54 3.38
C ASP A 282 -5.88 2.85 4.08
N LEU A 283 -4.71 3.42 3.79
CA LEU A 283 -4.35 4.75 4.27
C LEU A 283 -5.35 5.82 3.80
N ASP A 284 -5.86 5.71 2.56
CA ASP A 284 -6.95 6.58 2.10
C ASP A 284 -8.25 6.36 2.89
N GLN A 285 -8.69 5.11 2.99
CA GLN A 285 -10.04 4.79 3.48
C GLN A 285 -10.17 4.80 5.00
N ARG A 286 -9.11 4.45 5.73
CA ARG A 286 -9.09 4.26 7.19
C ARG A 286 -7.81 4.78 7.86
N GLY A 287 -7.24 5.85 7.34
CA GLY A 287 -5.94 6.40 7.76
C GLY A 287 -5.83 6.74 9.25
N GLN A 288 -6.96 6.96 9.95
CA GLN A 288 -6.97 7.16 11.39
C GLN A 288 -6.42 5.96 12.17
N LEU A 289 -6.47 4.73 11.61
CA LEU A 289 -5.93 3.55 12.25
C LEU A 289 -4.39 3.58 12.36
N ALA A 290 -3.71 4.39 11.55
CA ALA A 290 -2.26 4.59 11.68
C ALA A 290 -1.86 5.04 13.08
N THR A 291 -2.72 5.79 13.78
CA THR A 291 -2.45 6.27 15.14
C THR A 291 -2.56 5.19 16.23
N ASN A 292 -3.01 3.98 15.88
CA ASN A 292 -2.96 2.82 16.78
C ASN A 292 -1.54 2.24 16.88
N HIS A 293 -0.62 2.67 16.01
CA HIS A 293 0.74 2.16 15.88
C HIS A 293 1.77 3.22 16.24
N ARG A 294 3.01 2.81 16.51
CA ARG A 294 4.12 3.71 16.84
C ARG A 294 4.86 4.20 15.61
N ALA A 295 4.76 3.45 14.50
CA ALA A 295 5.33 3.87 13.24
C ALA A 295 4.58 3.29 12.03
N VAL A 296 4.57 4.07 10.91
CA VAL A 296 4.22 3.60 9.57
C VAL A 296 5.51 3.37 8.79
N ILE A 297 5.67 2.16 8.26
CA ILE A 297 6.84 1.73 7.49
C ILE A 297 6.42 1.53 6.04
N ILE A 298 7.09 2.24 5.15
CA ILE A 298 6.86 2.22 3.71
C ILE A 298 8.11 1.61 3.07
N PRO A 299 8.13 0.28 2.79
CA PRO A 299 9.34 -0.41 2.36
C PRO A 299 9.74 -0.08 0.93
N GLY A 300 8.79 0.02 0.02
CA GLY A 300 9.06 0.09 -1.40
C GLY A 300 8.90 1.46 -2.04
N HIS A 301 8.71 1.44 -3.35
CA HIS A 301 8.39 2.60 -4.17
C HIS A 301 6.92 2.99 -4.02
N ASP A 302 6.62 4.03 -3.30
CA ASP A 302 5.26 4.50 -3.02
C ASP A 302 5.03 5.91 -3.59
N GLU A 303 4.90 5.98 -4.92
CA GLU A 303 4.90 7.22 -5.72
C GLU A 303 3.52 7.89 -5.78
N TYR A 304 2.42 7.09 -5.75
CA TYR A 304 1.06 7.53 -6.11
C TYR A 304 0.18 7.70 -4.88
N TYR A 305 -0.14 8.93 -4.52
CA TYR A 305 -0.94 9.27 -3.33
C TYR A 305 -2.17 10.08 -3.67
N THR A 306 -3.28 9.82 -2.99
CA THR A 306 -4.38 10.78 -2.91
C THR A 306 -4.02 11.92 -1.96
N VAL A 307 -4.75 13.02 -2.06
CA VAL A 307 -4.65 14.11 -1.05
C VAL A 307 -4.93 13.59 0.35
N LYS A 308 -5.91 12.69 0.47
CA LYS A 308 -6.35 12.13 1.75
C LYS A 308 -5.32 11.17 2.35
N MET A 309 -4.66 10.32 1.55
CA MET A 309 -3.53 9.48 2.01
C MET A 309 -2.45 10.36 2.64
N ARG A 310 -2.04 11.40 1.93
CA ARG A 310 -1.02 12.32 2.41
C ARG A 310 -1.43 13.02 3.70
N GLN A 311 -2.66 13.54 3.77
CA GLN A 311 -3.20 14.19 4.97
C GLN A 311 -3.26 13.23 6.16
N ASN A 312 -3.64 11.98 5.94
CA ASN A 312 -3.67 10.95 6.98
C ASN A 312 -2.26 10.62 7.50
N LEU A 313 -1.25 10.56 6.61
CA LEU A 313 0.12 10.32 7.00
C LEU A 313 0.72 11.53 7.75
N GLU A 314 0.42 12.76 7.31
CA GLU A 314 0.78 13.99 8.02
C GLU A 314 0.12 14.03 9.41
N ALA A 315 -1.17 13.66 9.51
CA ALA A 315 -1.88 13.58 10.79
C ALA A 315 -1.29 12.51 11.73
N ALA A 316 -0.88 11.35 11.21
CA ALA A 316 -0.20 10.32 11.99
C ALA A 316 1.13 10.84 12.55
N ARG A 317 1.98 11.48 11.72
CA ARG A 317 3.21 12.17 12.15
C ARG A 317 2.92 13.19 13.26
N ASP A 318 1.90 14.02 13.06
CA ASP A 318 1.54 15.08 14.00
C ASP A 318 0.91 14.53 15.30
N ALA A 319 0.45 13.27 15.28
CA ALA A 319 0.05 12.47 16.44
C ALA A 319 1.20 11.63 17.05
N SER A 320 2.46 11.96 16.75
CA SER A 320 3.66 11.30 17.29
C SER A 320 3.95 9.90 16.71
N VAL A 321 3.35 9.52 15.60
CA VAL A 321 3.68 8.28 14.87
C VAL A 321 4.90 8.51 14.00
N ASN A 322 5.94 7.69 14.16
CA ASN A 322 7.14 7.76 13.31
C ASN A 322 6.82 7.32 11.88
N ILE A 323 7.58 7.80 10.90
CA ILE A 323 7.44 7.39 9.51
C ILE A 323 8.80 7.02 8.93
N ALA A 324 8.88 5.90 8.21
CA ALA A 324 10.07 5.52 7.47
C ALA A 324 9.74 5.23 6.00
N PHE A 325 10.41 5.93 5.11
CA PHE A 325 10.39 5.71 3.67
C PHE A 325 11.69 5.02 3.25
N PHE A 326 11.62 3.75 2.84
CA PHE A 326 12.80 3.00 2.42
C PHE A 326 13.04 3.01 0.90
N GLY A 327 12.19 3.70 0.16
CA GLY A 327 12.33 3.95 -1.27
C GLY A 327 12.79 5.38 -1.60
N ALA A 328 12.67 5.73 -2.87
CA ALA A 328 12.78 7.10 -3.41
C ALA A 328 11.50 7.46 -4.15
N ASN A 329 11.36 8.75 -4.52
CA ASN A 329 10.23 9.24 -5.31
C ASN A 329 8.87 8.97 -4.63
N ASN A 330 8.85 8.96 -3.30
CA ASN A 330 7.62 8.75 -2.52
C ASN A 330 6.73 9.99 -2.57
N ILE A 331 5.40 9.80 -2.60
CA ILE A 331 4.39 10.88 -2.55
C ILE A 331 4.58 11.90 -3.69
N TYR A 332 4.98 11.44 -4.86
CA TYR A 332 5.27 12.31 -6.00
C TYR A 332 4.06 12.61 -6.86
N ARG A 333 3.30 11.57 -7.22
CA ARG A 333 2.11 11.65 -8.06
C ARG A 333 0.86 11.82 -7.23
N ARG A 334 0.08 12.85 -7.56
CA ARG A 334 -1.21 13.08 -6.96
C ARG A 334 -2.30 12.42 -7.78
N ILE A 335 -3.02 11.49 -7.16
CA ILE A 335 -4.09 10.71 -7.77
C ILE A 335 -5.44 10.97 -7.10
N ARG A 336 -6.51 10.45 -7.71
CA ARG A 336 -7.81 10.19 -7.08
C ARG A 336 -8.11 8.71 -7.15
N LEU A 337 -8.71 8.19 -6.10
CA LEU A 337 -9.37 6.89 -6.13
C LEU A 337 -10.87 7.10 -6.38
N GLU A 338 -11.43 6.34 -7.32
CA GLU A 338 -12.83 6.38 -7.69
C GLU A 338 -13.44 4.99 -7.61
N ASP A 339 -14.73 4.92 -7.27
CA ASP A 339 -15.47 3.68 -7.16
C ASP A 339 -15.78 3.08 -8.54
N THR A 340 -15.95 1.75 -8.60
CA THR A 340 -16.51 1.04 -9.75
C THR A 340 -17.73 0.23 -9.31
N ALA A 341 -18.36 -0.44 -10.25
CA ALA A 341 -19.45 -1.38 -9.94
C ALA A 341 -18.99 -2.56 -9.06
N GLU A 342 -17.67 -2.84 -9.03
CA GLU A 342 -17.06 -3.92 -8.25
C GLU A 342 -16.77 -3.52 -6.80
N GLY A 343 -16.75 -2.22 -6.49
CA GLY A 343 -16.53 -1.72 -5.13
C GLY A 343 -15.88 -0.34 -5.06
N PRO A 344 -15.59 0.12 -3.83
CA PRO A 344 -14.95 1.41 -3.60
C PRO A 344 -13.48 1.41 -3.98
N ALA A 345 -12.97 2.59 -4.38
CA ALA A 345 -11.54 2.86 -4.64
C ALA A 345 -10.89 1.90 -5.65
N ARG A 346 -11.64 1.45 -6.67
CA ARG A 346 -11.16 0.49 -7.66
C ARG A 346 -10.49 1.13 -8.87
N ASN A 347 -10.78 2.39 -9.16
CA ASN A 347 -10.11 3.16 -10.21
C ASN A 347 -9.09 4.11 -9.61
N GLU A 348 -7.93 4.15 -10.23
CA GLU A 348 -6.86 5.09 -9.94
C GLU A 348 -6.72 6.07 -11.11
N VAL A 349 -6.94 7.35 -10.85
CA VAL A 349 -7.00 8.42 -11.83
C VAL A 349 -5.76 9.29 -11.77
N ASN A 350 -5.03 9.46 -12.89
CA ASN A 350 -3.93 10.40 -13.02
C ASN A 350 -3.81 11.00 -14.43
N TYR A 351 -4.33 12.19 -14.62
CA TYR A 351 -4.23 12.94 -15.88
C TYR A 351 -2.84 13.55 -16.10
N ARG A 352 -2.02 13.68 -15.06
CA ARG A 352 -0.67 14.30 -15.07
C ARG A 352 -0.63 15.78 -15.48
N ASP A 353 -1.75 16.41 -15.71
CA ASP A 353 -1.87 17.83 -16.06
C ASP A 353 -3.21 18.33 -15.51
N ALA A 354 -3.15 19.29 -14.61
CA ALA A 354 -4.33 19.87 -13.97
C ALA A 354 -5.35 20.41 -15.00
N ARG A 355 -4.90 20.92 -16.15
CA ARG A 355 -5.77 21.48 -17.21
C ARG A 355 -6.52 20.40 -17.97
N ARG A 356 -5.97 19.18 -18.05
CA ARG A 356 -6.62 18.03 -18.71
C ARG A 356 -7.61 17.31 -17.80
N ASP A 357 -7.46 17.48 -16.49
CA ASP A 357 -8.29 16.82 -15.50
C ASP A 357 -9.71 17.46 -15.50
N PRO A 358 -10.78 16.68 -15.66
CA PRO A 358 -12.16 17.20 -15.58
C PRO A 358 -12.50 17.90 -14.25
N TYR A 359 -11.71 17.67 -13.20
CA TYR A 359 -11.85 18.35 -11.91
C TYR A 359 -11.28 19.77 -11.91
N SER A 360 -10.53 20.17 -12.93
CA SER A 360 -9.99 21.55 -13.03
C SER A 360 -11.06 22.65 -12.91
N THR A 361 -12.29 22.36 -13.36
CA THR A 361 -13.43 23.28 -13.28
C THR A 361 -14.44 22.92 -12.19
N LYS A 362 -14.42 21.69 -11.66
CA LYS A 362 -15.37 21.22 -10.64
C LYS A 362 -14.84 21.45 -9.23
N ASP A 363 -13.62 20.98 -8.98
CA ASP A 363 -12.91 21.09 -7.73
C ASP A 363 -11.39 21.04 -8.00
N PRO A 364 -10.75 22.20 -8.19
CA PRO A 364 -9.31 22.26 -8.47
C PRO A 364 -8.44 21.64 -7.37
N THR A 365 -8.99 21.47 -6.16
CA THR A 365 -8.27 20.80 -5.06
C THR A 365 -8.09 19.31 -5.27
N GLN A 366 -8.81 18.72 -6.21
CA GLN A 366 -8.79 17.28 -6.53
C GLN A 366 -8.13 16.95 -7.87
N VAL A 367 -7.53 17.92 -8.57
CA VAL A 367 -6.84 17.63 -9.83
C VAL A 367 -5.66 16.69 -9.62
N THR A 368 -5.39 15.85 -10.63
CA THR A 368 -4.34 14.84 -10.60
C THR A 368 -3.12 15.29 -11.40
N THR A 369 -2.06 15.68 -10.69
CA THR A 369 -0.79 16.17 -11.25
C THR A 369 0.38 15.73 -10.34
N LEU A 370 1.41 16.52 -10.17
CA LEU A 370 2.42 16.30 -9.14
C LEU A 370 2.03 17.02 -7.85
N PHE A 371 2.40 16.47 -6.68
CA PHE A 371 2.21 17.20 -5.43
C PHE A 371 2.95 18.53 -5.39
N ARG A 372 4.04 18.69 -6.15
CA ARG A 372 4.82 19.91 -6.26
C ARG A 372 4.27 20.97 -7.22
N GLU A 373 3.16 20.69 -7.92
CA GLU A 373 2.59 21.54 -8.97
C GLU A 373 1.32 22.27 -8.53
N SER A 374 1.09 23.45 -9.17
CA SER A 374 -0.18 24.17 -9.01
C SER A 374 -1.37 23.33 -9.51
N PRO A 375 -2.61 23.55 -8.99
CA PRO A 375 -3.01 24.69 -8.13
C PRO A 375 -2.74 24.47 -6.62
N MET A 376 -2.47 23.25 -6.18
CA MET A 376 -2.35 22.91 -4.77
C MET A 376 -0.96 22.34 -4.45
N ALA A 377 0.09 23.11 -4.78
CA ALA A 377 1.47 22.68 -4.57
C ALA A 377 1.74 22.38 -3.08
N ASN A 378 2.08 21.14 -2.79
CA ASN A 378 2.54 20.67 -1.50
C ASN A 378 3.64 19.62 -1.75
N PRO A 379 4.90 20.04 -2.03
CA PRO A 379 5.97 19.12 -2.41
C PRO A 379 6.19 18.02 -1.38
N GLU A 380 6.58 16.84 -1.84
CA GLU A 380 6.87 15.67 -1.01
C GLU A 380 7.89 16.00 0.10
N SER A 381 8.88 16.81 -0.20
CA SER A 381 9.96 17.18 0.73
C SER A 381 9.47 17.81 2.05
N SER A 382 8.28 18.39 2.09
CA SER A 382 7.70 18.92 3.33
C SER A 382 7.29 17.81 4.31
N LEU A 383 7.16 16.56 3.83
CA LEU A 383 6.87 15.39 4.65
C LEU A 383 8.03 14.40 4.69
N THR A 384 8.61 14.03 3.54
CA THR A 384 9.72 13.06 3.47
C THR A 384 11.07 13.64 3.90
N GLY A 385 11.24 14.96 3.84
CA GLY A 385 12.52 15.63 4.07
C GLY A 385 13.43 15.68 2.84
N SER A 386 13.13 14.93 1.80
CA SER A 386 13.89 14.85 0.54
C SER A 386 12.98 15.09 -0.67
N TYR A 387 13.56 15.38 -1.81
CA TYR A 387 12.89 15.80 -3.03
C TYR A 387 13.41 14.96 -4.20
N TYR A 388 12.50 14.23 -4.86
CA TYR A 388 12.86 13.42 -6.02
C TYR A 388 13.50 14.26 -7.12
N GLU A 389 14.61 13.78 -7.68
CA GLU A 389 15.33 14.54 -8.69
C GLU A 389 15.41 13.85 -10.05
N CYS A 390 15.85 12.59 -10.12
CA CYS A 390 16.12 11.99 -11.43
C CYS A 390 16.22 10.45 -11.39
N ASN A 391 16.08 9.84 -12.59
CA ASN A 391 16.36 8.44 -12.92
C ASN A 391 16.76 8.29 -14.40
N PRO A 392 17.42 7.20 -14.84
CA PRO A 392 18.05 6.19 -13.99
C PRO A 392 19.39 6.68 -13.42
N VAL A 393 19.75 6.15 -12.27
CA VAL A 393 21.07 6.33 -11.64
C VAL A 393 21.57 5.01 -11.09
N ASP A 394 22.88 4.85 -11.04
CA ASP A 394 23.59 3.76 -10.35
C ASP A 394 24.85 4.35 -9.74
N ALA A 395 24.92 4.37 -8.40
CA ALA A 395 26.03 4.96 -7.65
C ALA A 395 26.21 4.30 -6.28
N ASP A 396 27.36 4.57 -5.65
CA ASP A 396 27.61 4.14 -4.28
C ASP A 396 26.79 4.97 -3.29
N TRP A 397 26.21 4.33 -2.29
CA TRP A 397 25.68 5.01 -1.11
C TRP A 397 26.85 5.31 -0.16
N ILE A 398 27.00 6.58 0.24
CA ILE A 398 28.16 7.02 1.01
C ILE A 398 27.70 7.61 2.34
N VAL A 399 28.20 7.04 3.45
CA VAL A 399 27.92 7.52 4.80
C VAL A 399 28.47 8.94 4.96
N GLY A 400 27.58 9.88 5.25
CA GLY A 400 27.91 11.29 5.46
C GLY A 400 28.19 11.62 6.92
N ASP A 401 27.34 11.12 7.83
CA ASP A 401 27.43 11.39 9.27
C ASP A 401 27.18 10.13 10.11
N ALA A 402 28.24 9.37 10.34
CA ALA A 402 28.22 8.14 11.14
C ALA A 402 28.06 8.39 12.66
N SER A 403 28.03 9.65 13.10
CA SER A 403 27.76 9.99 14.50
C SER A 403 26.28 9.96 14.85
N MET A 404 25.40 9.84 13.86
CA MET A 404 23.96 9.75 14.10
C MET A 404 23.62 8.45 14.79
N TRP A 405 22.73 8.52 15.76
CA TRP A 405 22.33 7.45 16.68
C TRP A 405 21.98 6.12 16.00
N MET A 406 21.42 6.15 14.79
CA MET A 406 21.03 4.94 14.06
C MET A 406 22.23 4.11 13.59
N PHE A 407 23.42 4.70 13.51
CA PHE A 407 24.65 3.98 13.19
C PHE A 407 25.29 3.28 14.39
N ASP A 408 24.74 3.44 15.60
CA ASP A 408 25.28 2.81 16.79
C ASP A 408 25.38 1.29 16.65
N GLY A 409 26.57 0.76 16.88
CA GLY A 409 26.88 -0.67 16.76
C GLY A 409 27.02 -1.20 15.33
N SER A 410 26.80 -0.39 14.28
CA SER A 410 26.92 -0.82 12.88
C SER A 410 28.37 -0.90 12.38
N GLY A 411 29.31 -0.21 13.04
CA GLY A 411 30.69 -0.09 12.63
C GLY A 411 30.93 0.80 11.40
N PHE A 412 29.91 1.50 10.86
CA PHE A 412 30.09 2.48 9.80
C PHE A 412 30.89 3.70 10.26
N LYS A 413 31.63 4.28 9.33
CA LYS A 413 32.39 5.53 9.49
C LYS A 413 32.06 6.48 8.34
N ASN A 414 32.26 7.77 8.56
CA ASN A 414 32.12 8.77 7.49
C ASN A 414 32.98 8.39 6.27
N GLY A 415 32.37 8.42 5.10
CA GLY A 415 33.00 8.03 3.83
C GLY A 415 32.95 6.54 3.49
N ASP A 416 32.48 5.67 4.38
CA ASP A 416 32.22 4.26 4.04
C ASP A 416 31.16 4.16 2.95
N ARG A 417 31.28 3.11 2.10
CA ARG A 417 30.48 2.97 0.89
C ARG A 417 29.76 1.63 0.81
N ILE A 418 28.55 1.66 0.29
CA ILE A 418 27.84 0.48 -0.20
C ILE A 418 27.71 0.63 -1.72
N PRO A 419 28.45 -0.17 -2.52
CA PRO A 419 28.42 -0.06 -3.97
C PRO A 419 27.02 -0.34 -4.54
N HIS A 420 26.63 0.40 -5.59
CA HIS A 420 25.38 0.20 -6.34
C HIS A 420 24.09 0.33 -5.53
N MET A 421 24.14 0.92 -4.33
CA MET A 421 22.95 1.06 -3.50
C MET A 421 22.11 2.28 -3.88
N VAL A 422 22.72 3.34 -4.47
CA VAL A 422 21.94 4.46 -5.02
C VAL A 422 21.46 4.13 -6.42
N GLY A 423 20.18 3.81 -6.55
CA GLY A 423 19.56 3.45 -7.82
C GLY A 423 18.13 2.91 -7.61
N ASN A 424 17.36 2.74 -8.60
CA ASN A 424 17.33 3.32 -9.97
C ASN A 424 16.97 4.81 -9.95
N GLU A 425 16.29 5.27 -8.90
CA GLU A 425 15.85 6.64 -8.62
C GLU A 425 16.54 7.17 -7.38
N TYR A 426 16.59 8.50 -7.24
CA TYR A 426 17.12 9.11 -6.03
C TYR A 426 16.41 10.41 -5.66
N ASP A 427 16.40 10.66 -4.37
CA ASP A 427 15.96 11.90 -3.75
C ASP A 427 17.15 12.66 -3.15
N ARG A 428 16.98 13.97 -2.93
CA ARG A 428 17.98 14.80 -2.26
C ARG A 428 17.33 15.93 -1.44
N VAL A 429 18.12 16.52 -0.55
CA VAL A 429 17.76 17.80 0.07
C VAL A 429 17.96 18.90 -0.98
N THR A 430 16.86 19.54 -1.38
CA THR A 430 16.83 20.52 -2.47
C THR A 430 16.61 21.93 -1.92
N GLN A 431 17.46 22.87 -2.35
CA GLN A 431 17.34 24.26 -1.97
C GLN A 431 16.06 24.90 -2.54
N GLY A 432 15.42 25.77 -1.77
CA GLY A 432 14.31 26.59 -2.25
C GLY A 432 12.95 25.89 -2.30
N VAL A 433 12.88 24.62 -1.89
CA VAL A 433 11.65 23.86 -1.71
C VAL A 433 11.31 23.73 -0.22
N PRO A 434 10.01 23.57 0.14
CA PRO A 434 9.60 23.32 1.52
C PRO A 434 10.29 22.07 2.07
N THR A 435 11.03 22.22 3.15
CA THR A 435 11.77 21.12 3.81
C THR A 435 11.87 21.42 5.30
N PRO A 436 11.80 20.42 6.22
CA PRO A 436 11.99 20.65 7.65
C PRO A 436 13.34 21.33 7.95
N GLY A 437 13.32 22.39 8.78
CA GLY A 437 14.50 23.20 9.06
C GLY A 437 15.60 22.49 9.85
N ASN A 438 15.25 21.42 10.57
CA ASN A 438 16.15 20.59 11.37
C ASN A 438 16.58 19.30 10.68
N ILE A 439 16.48 19.24 9.34
CA ILE A 439 16.84 18.07 8.55
C ILE A 439 18.32 17.70 8.73
N GLN A 440 18.58 16.40 8.96
CA GLN A 440 19.92 15.81 8.98
C GLN A 440 20.11 14.88 7.79
N VAL A 441 21.29 14.92 7.19
CA VAL A 441 21.72 14.03 6.13
C VAL A 441 22.60 12.93 6.73
N LEU A 442 22.17 11.67 6.58
CA LEU A 442 22.91 10.47 7.01
C LEU A 442 23.96 10.08 5.98
N ALA A 443 23.54 10.09 4.73
CA ALA A 443 24.36 9.74 3.57
C ALA A 443 24.25 10.82 2.51
N HIS A 444 25.38 11.13 1.87
CA HIS A 444 25.50 12.14 0.84
C HIS A 444 26.35 11.58 -0.29
N SER A 445 25.70 11.12 -1.33
CA SER A 445 26.30 10.29 -2.38
C SER A 445 26.38 11.04 -3.70
N PRO A 446 27.57 11.30 -4.26
CA PRO A 446 27.70 11.91 -5.58
C PRO A 446 27.07 11.02 -6.66
N VAL A 447 26.22 11.59 -7.48
CA VAL A 447 25.54 10.91 -8.59
C VAL A 447 25.72 11.67 -9.90
N THR A 448 25.54 10.96 -11.01
CA THR A 448 25.40 11.58 -12.33
C THR A 448 24.16 11.00 -13.01
N CYS A 449 23.15 11.83 -13.22
CA CYS A 449 21.93 11.44 -13.89
C CYS A 449 21.76 12.23 -15.18
N LYS A 450 21.61 11.52 -16.32
CA LYS A 450 21.43 12.14 -17.65
C LYS A 450 22.49 13.22 -17.96
N GLY A 451 23.72 12.99 -17.48
CA GLY A 451 24.87 13.90 -17.69
C GLY A 451 24.96 15.04 -16.68
N THR A 452 23.98 15.21 -15.78
CA THR A 452 24.03 16.23 -14.72
C THR A 452 24.60 15.63 -13.44
N LYS A 453 25.60 16.28 -12.87
CA LYS A 453 26.17 15.93 -11.56
C LYS A 453 25.28 16.45 -10.44
N SER A 454 25.02 15.63 -9.44
CA SER A 454 24.19 15.92 -8.28
C SER A 454 24.59 15.06 -7.09
N PHE A 455 23.76 15.00 -6.08
CA PHE A 455 23.92 14.14 -4.90
C PHE A 455 22.61 13.44 -4.59
N ALA A 456 22.67 12.21 -4.09
CA ALA A 456 21.56 11.50 -3.46
C ALA A 456 21.73 11.59 -1.95
N ASP A 457 20.64 11.89 -1.22
CA ASP A 457 20.65 12.06 0.23
C ASP A 457 19.70 11.10 0.92
N SER A 458 20.19 10.40 1.96
CA SER A 458 19.35 9.77 2.96
C SER A 458 19.18 10.73 4.14
N THR A 459 17.94 10.87 4.65
CA THR A 459 17.61 11.97 5.56
C THR A 459 16.89 11.51 6.83
N TRP A 460 16.99 12.32 7.87
CA TRP A 460 16.31 12.19 9.14
C TRP A 460 15.85 13.56 9.63
N TYR A 461 14.63 13.62 10.19
CA TYR A 461 14.24 14.78 10.98
C TYR A 461 13.26 14.40 12.11
N SER A 462 13.24 15.21 13.17
CA SER A 462 12.26 15.14 14.26
C SER A 462 11.16 16.18 14.04
N ALA A 463 9.90 15.72 14.03
CA ALA A 463 8.73 16.59 13.95
C ALA A 463 8.44 17.27 15.31
N PRO A 464 7.71 18.40 15.35
CA PRO A 464 7.31 19.04 16.61
C PRO A 464 6.52 18.13 17.55
N SER A 465 5.79 17.15 17.03
CA SER A 465 5.08 16.11 17.79
C SER A 465 6.01 15.13 18.52
N GLY A 466 7.31 15.14 18.20
CA GLY A 466 8.27 14.13 18.63
C GLY A 466 8.38 12.93 17.68
N ALA A 467 7.55 12.82 16.67
CA ALA A 467 7.73 11.79 15.64
C ALA A 467 9.07 11.93 14.93
N GLY A 468 9.72 10.82 14.63
CA GLY A 468 10.86 10.76 13.74
C GLY A 468 10.45 10.43 12.32
N VAL A 469 11.05 11.09 11.33
CA VAL A 469 10.84 10.77 9.92
C VAL A 469 12.18 10.46 9.27
N PHE A 470 12.24 9.29 8.63
CA PHE A 470 13.39 8.81 7.89
C PHE A 470 13.04 8.66 6.42
N ALA A 471 13.97 9.01 5.52
CA ALA A 471 13.87 8.71 4.09
C ALA A 471 15.21 8.19 3.56
N ALA A 472 15.18 6.99 2.96
CA ALA A 472 16.35 6.38 2.35
C ALA A 472 16.82 7.13 1.09
N GLY A 473 15.88 7.68 0.34
CA GLY A 473 16.13 8.43 -0.89
C GLY A 473 16.71 7.59 -2.03
N THR A 474 16.55 6.26 -1.99
CA THR A 474 17.03 5.31 -3.01
C THR A 474 16.24 3.99 -2.94
N PHE A 475 16.24 3.19 -4.02
CA PHE A 475 15.65 1.85 -4.06
C PHE A 475 16.61 0.72 -3.66
N GLY A 476 17.86 1.02 -3.38
CA GLY A 476 18.84 -0.03 -3.08
C GLY A 476 18.88 -0.46 -1.62
N TRP A 477 17.92 -0.01 -0.78
CA TRP A 477 17.88 -0.36 0.64
C TRP A 477 17.28 -1.75 0.89
N GLU A 478 16.11 -2.02 0.32
CA GLU A 478 15.34 -3.23 0.57
C GLU A 478 16.07 -4.51 0.14
N PRO A 479 16.73 -4.58 -1.05
CA PRO A 479 17.38 -5.81 -1.49
C PRO A 479 18.48 -6.30 -0.54
N LEU A 480 19.01 -5.42 0.30
CA LEU A 480 20.04 -5.75 1.28
C LEU A 480 19.47 -6.34 2.58
N MET A 481 18.14 -6.31 2.77
CA MET A 481 17.48 -6.76 4.01
C MET A 481 17.27 -8.28 4.07
N ILE A 482 17.41 -9.00 2.97
CA ILE A 482 17.23 -10.46 2.94
C ILE A 482 18.45 -11.24 3.44
N THR A 483 19.61 -10.60 3.51
CA THR A 483 20.85 -11.26 3.94
C THR A 483 20.75 -11.70 5.39
N ALA A 484 20.96 -12.98 5.65
CA ALA A 484 21.09 -13.48 7.02
C ALA A 484 22.45 -13.07 7.58
N CYS A 485 22.42 -12.32 8.68
CA CYS A 485 23.64 -11.90 9.37
C CYS A 485 23.87 -12.81 10.58
N PRO A 486 24.90 -13.67 10.57
CA PRO A 486 25.22 -14.54 11.70
C PRO A 486 25.50 -13.72 12.97
N ASN A 487 25.10 -14.26 14.11
CA ASN A 487 25.32 -13.62 15.41
C ASN A 487 26.81 -13.32 15.61
N GLY A 488 27.13 -12.04 15.69
CA GLY A 488 28.30 -11.63 16.45
C GLY A 488 29.46 -10.98 15.76
N VAL A 489 29.67 -10.93 14.47
CA VAL A 489 30.67 -10.04 13.84
C VAL A 489 30.54 -10.09 12.31
N GLU A 490 29.46 -9.55 11.85
CA GLU A 490 29.37 -9.42 10.41
C GLU A 490 29.80 -8.02 9.99
N THR A 491 30.87 -7.94 9.21
CA THR A 491 31.43 -6.71 8.69
C THR A 491 31.03 -6.41 7.26
N SER A 492 30.21 -7.28 6.66
CA SER A 492 29.69 -7.05 5.32
C SER A 492 28.72 -5.86 5.30
N ASN A 493 28.69 -5.16 4.17
CA ASN A 493 27.82 -3.99 4.02
C ASN A 493 26.33 -4.29 4.26
N PRO A 494 25.75 -5.41 3.76
CA PRO A 494 24.36 -5.76 4.09
C PRO A 494 24.11 -5.87 5.59
N CYS A 495 24.96 -6.57 6.33
CA CYS A 495 24.79 -6.75 7.78
C CYS A 495 24.97 -5.44 8.57
N ARG A 496 25.87 -4.59 8.15
CA ARG A 496 26.04 -3.25 8.74
C ARG A 496 24.80 -2.38 8.51
N LEU A 497 24.23 -2.43 7.29
CA LEU A 497 23.00 -1.72 6.96
C LEU A 497 21.78 -2.31 7.68
N GLU A 498 21.70 -3.63 7.79
CA GLU A 498 20.69 -4.33 8.58
C GLU A 498 20.72 -3.83 10.03
N LYS A 499 21.92 -3.67 10.62
CA LYS A 499 22.07 -3.15 12.00
C LYS A 499 21.57 -1.72 12.13
N VAL A 500 21.83 -0.84 11.17
CA VAL A 500 21.28 0.53 11.12
C VAL A 500 19.75 0.48 11.10
N THR A 501 19.19 -0.34 10.22
CA THR A 501 17.73 -0.51 10.06
C THR A 501 17.11 -1.06 11.34
N GLU A 502 17.70 -2.10 11.93
CA GLU A 502 17.23 -2.68 13.19
C GLU A 502 17.27 -1.64 14.33
N THR A 503 18.38 -0.92 14.48
CA THR A 503 18.53 0.10 15.53
C THR A 503 17.42 1.16 15.41
N MET A 504 17.14 1.64 14.20
CA MET A 504 16.10 2.62 13.93
C MET A 504 14.69 2.05 14.23
N LEU A 505 14.35 0.88 13.71
CA LEU A 505 13.03 0.29 13.90
C LEU A 505 12.77 -0.10 15.37
N ARG A 506 13.80 -0.56 16.10
CA ARG A 506 13.70 -0.78 17.56
C ARG A 506 13.46 0.52 18.33
N ALA A 507 14.02 1.64 17.88
CA ALA A 507 13.70 2.94 18.49
C ALA A 507 12.26 3.36 18.15
N PHE A 508 11.80 3.14 16.92
CA PHE A 508 10.42 3.40 16.50
C PHE A 508 9.41 2.58 17.29
N SER A 509 9.70 1.32 17.56
CA SER A 509 8.84 0.44 18.37
C SER A 509 8.70 0.90 19.84
N LYS A 510 9.57 1.78 20.32
CA LYS A 510 9.50 2.30 21.71
C LYS A 510 8.65 3.57 21.83
N GLY A 511 8.32 4.24 20.72
CA GLY A 511 7.53 5.47 20.71
C GLY A 511 8.15 6.56 19.83
N PRO A 512 7.85 7.85 20.09
CA PRO A 512 8.29 8.95 19.24
C PRO A 512 9.82 9.08 19.22
N ALA A 513 10.44 8.54 18.17
CA ALA A 513 11.90 8.47 18.07
C ALA A 513 12.54 9.86 17.88
N GLY A 514 11.82 10.82 17.29
CA GLY A 514 12.30 12.20 17.17
C GLY A 514 12.38 12.94 18.51
N ALA A 515 11.56 12.56 19.50
CA ALA A 515 11.68 13.07 20.87
C ALA A 515 12.90 12.47 21.58
N ALA A 516 13.17 11.17 21.37
CA ALA A 516 14.33 10.49 21.95
C ALA A 516 15.65 10.91 21.28
N HIS A 517 15.61 11.20 19.98
CA HIS A 517 16.76 11.55 19.15
C HIS A 517 16.46 12.82 18.33
N PRO A 518 16.39 14.00 18.97
CA PRO A 518 16.09 15.25 18.27
C PRO A 518 17.10 15.52 17.16
N SER A 519 16.60 15.87 15.97
CA SER A 519 17.47 16.22 14.85
C SER A 519 17.98 17.65 14.94
N VAL A 520 19.22 17.83 14.53
CA VAL A 520 19.85 19.15 14.37
C VAL A 520 20.46 19.20 12.97
N SER A 521 20.10 20.22 12.20
CA SER A 521 20.57 20.33 10.83
C SER A 521 22.11 20.25 10.71
N ASN A 522 22.60 19.38 9.82
CA ASN A 522 24.01 19.23 9.48
C ASN A 522 24.33 19.60 8.02
N LEU A 523 23.41 20.30 7.36
CA LEU A 523 23.50 20.64 5.93
C LEU A 523 24.73 21.44 5.56
N GLU A 524 25.19 22.33 6.45
CA GLU A 524 26.40 23.13 6.24
C GLU A 524 27.64 22.27 6.04
N SER A 525 27.73 21.11 6.73
CA SER A 525 28.84 20.16 6.59
C SER A 525 28.95 19.56 5.19
N PHE A 526 27.86 19.57 4.42
CA PHE A 526 27.79 19.08 3.05
C PHE A 526 27.73 20.20 2.01
N GLY A 527 27.87 21.47 2.44
CA GLY A 527 27.74 22.63 1.55
C GLY A 527 26.31 22.82 1.00
N ILE A 528 25.31 22.21 1.65
CA ILE A 528 23.90 22.36 1.29
C ILE A 528 23.37 23.61 1.99
N PRO A 529 22.89 24.63 1.25
CA PRO A 529 22.30 25.83 1.87
C PRO A 529 21.07 25.49 2.70
N ALA A 530 20.83 26.26 3.77
CA ALA A 530 19.66 26.09 4.63
C ALA A 530 18.37 26.09 3.82
N PRO A 531 17.43 25.16 4.09
CA PRO A 531 16.15 25.10 3.39
C PRO A 531 15.28 26.34 3.71
N ARG A 532 14.36 26.66 2.82
CA ARG A 532 13.29 27.60 3.17
C ARG A 532 12.39 26.90 4.20
N VAL A 533 12.47 27.36 5.44
CA VAL A 533 11.52 26.94 6.48
C VAL A 533 10.14 27.48 6.09
N THR A 534 9.24 26.62 5.66
CA THR A 534 7.81 26.99 5.59
C THR A 534 7.21 26.73 6.95
N THR A 535 6.85 27.80 7.67
CA THR A 535 5.86 27.70 8.73
C THR A 535 4.57 27.13 8.10
N PRO A 536 3.97 26.06 8.66
CA PRO A 536 2.65 25.62 8.22
C PRO A 536 1.70 26.83 8.23
N PRO A 537 0.74 26.95 7.30
CA PRO A 537 -0.26 27.97 7.40
C PRO A 537 -0.96 27.80 8.75
N THR A 538 -0.84 28.79 9.62
CA THR A 538 -1.64 28.88 10.84
C THR A 538 -3.09 28.94 10.37
N THR A 539 -3.83 27.84 10.56
CA THR A 539 -5.28 27.89 10.52
C THR A 539 -5.71 28.73 11.72
N GLU A 540 -5.91 30.03 11.51
CA GLU A 540 -6.66 30.81 12.47
C GLU A 540 -8.04 30.16 12.67
N PRO A 541 -8.46 29.89 13.92
CA PRO A 541 -9.82 29.45 14.18
C PRO A 541 -10.75 30.52 13.62
N GLY A 542 -11.61 30.16 12.68
CA GLY A 542 -12.52 31.09 12.02
C GLY A 542 -13.21 31.98 13.02
N ALA A 543 -13.02 33.29 12.87
CA ALA A 543 -13.76 34.30 13.61
C ALA A 543 -15.26 34.04 13.38
N ALA A 544 -15.96 33.72 14.45
CA ALA A 544 -17.40 33.58 14.44
C ALA A 544 -18.01 34.88 13.84
N ALA A 545 -18.76 34.72 12.74
CA ALA A 545 -19.46 35.81 12.10
C ALA A 545 -20.40 36.48 13.13
N ALA A 546 -20.19 37.74 13.37
CA ALA A 546 -21.06 38.56 14.21
C ALA A 546 -22.46 38.58 13.60
N PRO A 547 -23.54 38.53 14.41
CA PRO A 547 -24.90 38.56 13.89
C PRO A 547 -25.19 39.95 13.30
N THR A 548 -25.64 39.96 12.06
CA THR A 548 -26.15 41.16 11.38
C THR A 548 -27.36 41.76 12.14
N PRO A 549 -27.42 43.07 12.39
CA PRO A 549 -28.58 43.66 13.02
C PRO A 549 -29.79 43.64 12.07
N SER A 550 -30.90 43.11 12.57
CA SER A 550 -32.21 43.15 11.92
C SER A 550 -32.71 44.60 11.83
N THR A 551 -32.81 45.14 10.63
CA THR A 551 -33.57 46.38 10.35
C THR A 551 -35.06 46.03 10.23
N THR A 552 -35.82 46.32 11.25
CA THR A 552 -37.29 46.47 11.19
C THR A 552 -37.62 47.67 10.34
N VAL A 553 -38.27 47.45 9.20
CA VAL A 553 -38.99 48.50 8.46
C VAL A 553 -40.46 48.31 8.79
N GLY A 554 -41.02 49.27 9.53
CA GLY A 554 -42.44 49.44 9.65
C GLY A 554 -42.96 50.24 8.45
N HIS A 555 -43.97 49.75 7.84
CA HIS A 555 -45.27 50.33 7.43
C HIS A 555 -46.04 49.31 6.63
#